data_8bd9d1e068a88c8e839d54b21e604b2b
#
_entry.id   8bd9d1e068a88c8e839d54b21e604b2b
#
_cell.length_a   1.000
_cell.length_b   1.000
_cell.length_c   1.000
_cell.angle_alpha   90.00
_cell.angle_beta   90.00
_cell.angle_gamma   90.00
#
_symmetry.space_group_name_H-M   'P 1'
#
loop_
_entity.id
_entity.type
_entity.pdbx_description
1 polymer ?
#
loop_
_entity_poly.entity_id
_entity_poly.type
_entity_poly.pdbx_seq_one_letter_code
_entity_poly.pdbx_strand_id
1 'polypeptide(L)'
;MKKVLVSVLSFAFIAATAGSALAAGNKAEGAKVYKQQCAACHGDTGKGDGPSAKTLKPAPTNLTDAKLMSSLSDADIAKVIKEGGAKVGKSPLMPALGATWSKQQMDDMVAHMRDLCKC
;
A
#
# COMPACT_ATOMS: atom_id res chain seq x y z
N MET A 1 46.67 56.33 -15.90
CA MET A 1 46.15 55.01 -16.41
C MET A 1 45.56 54.27 -15.25
N LYS A 2 44.23 54.34 -15.10
CA LYS A 2 43.54 53.67 -14.03
C LYS A 2 43.02 52.33 -14.56
N LYS A 3 43.51 51.22 -13.99
CA LYS A 3 43.07 49.88 -14.32
C LYS A 3 41.78 49.59 -13.53
N VAL A 4 40.67 49.45 -14.25
CA VAL A 4 39.39 49.03 -13.67
C VAL A 4 39.39 47.50 -13.61
N LEU A 5 39.41 46.92 -12.41
CA LEU A 5 39.18 45.48 -12.19
C LEU A 5 37.68 45.26 -12.23
N VAL A 6 37.21 44.57 -13.25
CA VAL A 6 35.84 44.06 -13.32
C VAL A 6 35.79 42.70 -12.61
N SER A 7 35.25 42.68 -11.42
CA SER A 7 34.98 41.46 -10.67
C SER A 7 33.71 40.81 -11.23
N VAL A 8 33.86 39.70 -11.92
CA VAL A 8 32.74 38.89 -12.40
C VAL A 8 32.30 37.98 -11.25
N LEU A 9 31.20 38.33 -10.56
CA LEU A 9 30.56 37.45 -9.62
C LEU A 9 29.81 36.35 -10.40
N SER A 10 30.39 35.16 -10.45
CA SER A 10 29.70 33.97 -10.96
C SER A 10 28.65 33.52 -9.92
N PHE A 11 27.40 33.82 -10.18
CA PHE A 11 26.26 33.23 -9.43
C PHE A 11 26.08 31.77 -9.89
N ALA A 12 26.54 30.83 -9.09
CA ALA A 12 26.22 29.42 -9.28
C ALA A 12 24.77 29.20 -8.91
N PHE A 13 23.92 29.00 -9.91
CA PHE A 13 22.53 28.60 -9.73
C PHE A 13 22.52 27.10 -9.34
N ILE A 14 22.40 26.79 -8.06
CA ILE A 14 22.16 25.43 -7.60
C ILE A 14 20.70 25.13 -7.87
N ALA A 15 20.43 24.44 -8.97
CA ALA A 15 19.11 23.87 -9.24
C ALA A 15 18.87 22.75 -8.22
N ALA A 16 18.12 23.03 -7.17
CA ALA A 16 17.60 22.01 -6.28
C ALA A 16 16.57 21.19 -7.07
N THR A 17 16.98 20.03 -7.57
CA THR A 17 16.05 19.02 -8.07
C THR A 17 15.27 18.49 -6.85
N ALA A 18 14.07 19.01 -6.63
CA ALA A 18 13.10 18.40 -5.73
C ALA A 18 12.70 17.06 -6.37
N GLY A 19 13.46 16.01 -6.07
CA GLY A 19 13.03 14.65 -6.33
C GLY A 19 11.73 14.44 -5.55
N SER A 20 10.64 14.24 -6.26
CA SER A 20 9.38 13.77 -5.64
C SER A 20 9.66 12.39 -5.08
N ALA A 21 10.06 12.32 -3.81
CA ALA A 21 10.04 11.08 -3.07
C ALA A 21 8.58 10.64 -3.02
N LEU A 22 8.23 9.53 -3.69
CA LEU A 22 6.95 8.88 -3.52
C LEU A 22 6.82 8.61 -2.02
N ALA A 23 5.80 9.20 -1.38
CA ALA A 23 5.59 9.00 0.04
C ALA A 23 5.36 7.50 0.30
N ALA A 24 6.11 6.91 1.24
CA ALA A 24 5.86 5.56 1.71
C ALA A 24 4.41 5.46 2.21
N GLY A 25 3.79 4.27 2.09
CA GLY A 25 2.43 4.06 2.56
C GLY A 25 2.30 4.32 4.06
N ASN A 26 1.21 4.96 4.44
CA ASN A 26 0.87 5.23 5.83
C ASN A 26 -0.03 4.11 6.38
N LYS A 27 0.54 3.22 7.20
CA LYS A 27 -0.19 2.09 7.76
C LYS A 27 -1.39 2.49 8.63
N ALA A 28 -1.36 3.67 9.26
CA ALA A 28 -2.48 4.14 10.08
C ALA A 28 -3.68 4.55 9.21
N GLU A 29 -3.44 5.16 8.06
CA GLU A 29 -4.50 5.44 7.08
C GLU A 29 -5.02 4.14 6.44
N GLY A 30 -4.12 3.22 6.09
CA GLY A 30 -4.48 1.88 5.63
C GLY A 30 -5.37 1.14 6.63
N ALA A 31 -5.05 1.21 7.92
CA ALA A 31 -5.84 0.58 8.99
C ALA A 31 -7.27 1.12 9.07
N LYS A 32 -7.48 2.42 8.86
CA LYS A 32 -8.83 3.02 8.85
C LYS A 32 -9.69 2.44 7.72
N VAL A 33 -9.13 2.39 6.51
CA VAL A 33 -9.81 1.83 5.33
C VAL A 33 -10.02 0.33 5.50
N TYR A 34 -9.02 -0.39 6.03
CA TYR A 34 -9.12 -1.82 6.33
C TYR A 34 -10.31 -2.13 7.25
N LYS A 35 -10.45 -1.39 8.33
CA LYS A 35 -11.56 -1.57 9.28
C LYS A 35 -12.93 -1.40 8.62
N GLN A 36 -13.05 -0.49 7.68
CA GLN A 36 -14.31 -0.21 7.00
C GLN A 36 -14.65 -1.23 5.90
N GLN A 37 -13.64 -1.75 5.19
CA GLN A 37 -13.87 -2.49 3.95
C GLN A 37 -13.37 -3.94 3.98
N CYS A 38 -12.44 -4.30 4.85
CA CYS A 38 -11.78 -5.60 4.85
C CYS A 38 -12.12 -6.44 6.09
N ALA A 39 -12.29 -5.79 7.25
CA ALA A 39 -12.43 -6.46 8.54
C ALA A 39 -13.66 -7.35 8.65
N ALA A 40 -14.75 -7.06 7.92
CA ALA A 40 -15.94 -7.90 7.93
C ALA A 40 -15.65 -9.36 7.54
N CYS A 41 -14.68 -9.58 6.64
CA CYS A 41 -14.25 -10.91 6.22
C CYS A 41 -12.93 -11.32 6.88
N HIS A 42 -11.91 -10.43 6.82
CA HIS A 42 -10.56 -10.76 7.29
C HIS A 42 -10.36 -10.63 8.81
N GLY A 43 -11.34 -10.07 9.53
CA GLY A 43 -11.25 -9.82 10.97
C GLY A 43 -10.50 -8.52 11.30
N ASP A 44 -10.77 -7.96 12.46
CA ASP A 44 -10.14 -6.71 12.91
C ASP A 44 -8.60 -6.83 13.03
N THR A 45 -8.12 -8.03 13.33
CA THR A 45 -6.69 -8.35 13.47
C THR A 45 -6.08 -9.05 12.25
N GLY A 46 -6.85 -9.25 11.17
CA GLY A 46 -6.38 -9.85 9.94
C GLY A 46 -6.31 -11.37 9.90
N LYS A 47 -6.85 -12.07 10.88
CA LYS A 47 -6.75 -13.53 11.01
C LYS A 47 -7.68 -14.34 10.09
N GLY A 48 -8.53 -13.67 9.31
CA GLY A 48 -9.53 -14.33 8.48
C GLY A 48 -10.78 -14.79 9.27
N ASP A 49 -10.99 -14.21 10.42
CA ASP A 49 -12.02 -14.57 11.40
C ASP A 49 -13.13 -13.51 11.56
N GLY A 50 -13.30 -12.66 10.55
CA GLY A 50 -14.34 -11.64 10.55
C GLY A 50 -15.76 -12.25 10.66
N PRO A 51 -16.76 -11.44 11.03
CA PRO A 51 -18.13 -11.92 11.21
C PRO A 51 -18.69 -12.64 9.97
N SER A 52 -18.33 -12.22 8.79
CA SER A 52 -18.75 -12.87 7.53
C SER A 52 -17.95 -14.14 7.19
N ALA A 53 -16.80 -14.37 7.81
CA ALA A 53 -15.91 -15.49 7.47
C ALA A 53 -16.55 -16.86 7.62
N LYS A 54 -17.46 -17.02 8.59
CA LYS A 54 -18.13 -18.29 8.90
C LYS A 54 -18.94 -18.87 7.73
N THR A 55 -19.47 -18.00 6.88
CA THR A 55 -20.29 -18.37 5.73
C THR A 55 -19.52 -18.43 4.42
N LEU A 56 -18.24 -17.99 4.40
CA LEU A 56 -17.42 -17.95 3.20
C LEU A 56 -16.66 -19.26 2.98
N LYS A 57 -16.72 -19.76 1.75
CA LYS A 57 -15.98 -20.93 1.28
C LYS A 57 -15.33 -20.62 -0.07
N PRO A 58 -14.00 -20.60 -0.17
CA PRO A 58 -13.03 -20.81 0.92
C PRO A 58 -13.03 -19.68 1.95
N ALA A 59 -12.51 -19.97 3.14
CA ALA A 59 -12.37 -18.98 4.20
C ALA A 59 -11.42 -17.82 3.76
N PRO A 60 -11.62 -16.61 4.31
CA PRO A 60 -10.72 -15.49 4.04
C PRO A 60 -9.30 -15.81 4.48
N THR A 61 -8.33 -15.32 3.71
CA THR A 61 -6.90 -15.46 4.01
C THR A 61 -6.54 -14.88 5.37
N ASN A 62 -5.74 -15.61 6.14
CA ASN A 62 -5.11 -15.08 7.34
C ASN A 62 -3.94 -14.16 6.93
N LEU A 63 -4.16 -12.85 7.07
CA LEU A 63 -3.19 -11.81 6.70
C LEU A 63 -2.06 -11.64 7.73
N THR A 64 -2.12 -12.35 8.86
CA THR A 64 -1.04 -12.38 9.87
C THR A 64 -0.06 -13.51 9.64
N ASP A 65 -0.31 -14.40 8.67
CA ASP A 65 0.62 -15.46 8.31
C ASP A 65 1.83 -14.88 7.58
N ALA A 66 2.91 -14.68 8.34
CA ALA A 66 4.14 -14.08 7.84
C ALA A 66 4.77 -14.88 6.70
N LYS A 67 4.68 -16.22 6.72
CA LYS A 67 5.24 -17.08 5.67
C LYS A 67 4.48 -16.88 4.36
N LEU A 68 3.17 -16.90 4.40
CA LEU A 68 2.33 -16.65 3.23
C LEU A 68 2.53 -15.23 2.71
N MET A 69 2.43 -14.24 3.58
CA MET A 69 2.47 -12.82 3.19
C MET A 69 3.84 -12.41 2.66
N SER A 70 4.95 -12.97 3.20
CA SER A 70 6.30 -12.71 2.68
C SER A 70 6.54 -13.31 1.29
N SER A 71 5.79 -14.33 0.90
CA SER A 71 5.88 -14.90 -0.45
C SER A 71 5.20 -14.04 -1.52
N LEU A 72 4.40 -13.06 -1.11
CA LEU A 72 3.72 -12.12 -2.01
C LEU A 72 4.49 -10.81 -2.07
N SER A 73 4.73 -10.28 -3.26
CA SER A 73 5.24 -8.92 -3.42
C SER A 73 4.16 -7.88 -3.06
N ASP A 74 4.56 -6.64 -2.81
CA ASP A 74 3.62 -5.54 -2.61
C ASP A 74 2.71 -5.34 -3.82
N ALA A 75 3.25 -5.56 -5.02
CA ALA A 75 2.48 -5.51 -6.26
C ALA A 75 1.42 -6.63 -6.34
N ASP A 76 1.73 -7.84 -5.86
CA ASP A 76 0.76 -8.94 -5.81
C ASP A 76 -0.37 -8.64 -4.84
N ILE A 77 -0.04 -8.13 -3.65
CA ILE A 77 -1.04 -7.70 -2.66
C ILE A 77 -1.94 -6.61 -3.24
N ALA A 78 -1.35 -5.56 -3.81
CA ALA A 78 -2.09 -4.48 -4.44
C ALA A 78 -2.99 -4.97 -5.58
N LYS A 79 -2.49 -5.90 -6.40
CA LYS A 79 -3.25 -6.49 -7.51
C LYS A 79 -4.50 -7.22 -7.04
N VAL A 80 -4.39 -8.05 -6.00
CA VAL A 80 -5.56 -8.75 -5.43
C VAL A 80 -6.62 -7.76 -4.96
N ILE A 81 -6.21 -6.71 -4.25
CA ILE A 81 -7.12 -5.69 -3.72
C ILE A 81 -7.79 -4.91 -4.86
N LYS A 82 -7.02 -4.58 -5.89
CA LYS A 82 -7.48 -3.77 -7.03
C LYS A 82 -8.40 -4.54 -7.98
N GLU A 83 -8.05 -5.80 -8.27
CA GLU A 83 -8.72 -6.58 -9.31
C GLU A 83 -9.71 -7.61 -8.75
N GLY A 84 -9.66 -7.87 -7.46
CA GLY A 84 -10.43 -8.92 -6.81
C GLY A 84 -9.83 -10.30 -7.00
N GLY A 85 -10.26 -11.25 -6.17
CA GLY A 85 -9.69 -12.59 -6.13
C GLY A 85 -9.86 -13.40 -7.42
N ALA A 86 -11.02 -13.30 -8.07
CA ALA A 86 -11.30 -14.07 -9.29
C ALA A 86 -10.30 -13.81 -10.42
N LYS A 87 -9.88 -12.55 -10.60
CA LYS A 87 -8.95 -12.19 -11.68
C LYS A 87 -7.50 -12.60 -11.44
N VAL A 88 -7.16 -12.93 -10.20
CA VAL A 88 -5.81 -13.34 -9.80
C VAL A 88 -5.73 -14.82 -9.39
N GLY A 89 -6.72 -15.61 -9.76
CA GLY A 89 -6.75 -17.06 -9.45
C GLY A 89 -7.00 -17.38 -7.97
N LYS A 90 -7.64 -16.45 -7.23
CA LYS A 90 -8.03 -16.61 -5.83
C LYS A 90 -9.56 -16.67 -5.71
N SER A 91 -10.08 -16.63 -4.48
CA SER A 91 -11.51 -16.69 -4.24
C SER A 91 -12.29 -15.57 -4.97
N PRO A 92 -13.35 -15.90 -5.73
CA PRO A 92 -14.23 -14.91 -6.32
C PRO A 92 -15.03 -14.12 -5.29
N LEU A 93 -15.04 -14.56 -4.02
CA LEU A 93 -15.71 -13.87 -2.93
C LEU A 93 -14.93 -12.65 -2.44
N MET A 94 -13.62 -12.52 -2.80
CA MET A 94 -12.83 -11.33 -2.56
C MET A 94 -13.12 -10.30 -3.66
N PRO A 95 -13.86 -9.21 -3.36
CA PRO A 95 -14.22 -8.21 -4.36
C PRO A 95 -13.05 -7.27 -4.68
N ALA A 96 -13.15 -6.56 -5.81
CA ALA A 96 -12.17 -5.57 -6.27
C ALA A 96 -12.34 -4.23 -5.54
N LEU A 97 -12.13 -4.20 -4.23
CA LEU A 97 -12.39 -3.04 -3.38
C LEU A 97 -11.52 -1.82 -3.75
N GLY A 98 -10.29 -2.07 -4.17
CA GLY A 98 -9.33 -1.02 -4.51
C GLY A 98 -9.38 -0.57 -5.98
N ALA A 99 -10.39 -0.96 -6.76
CA ALA A 99 -10.45 -0.65 -8.19
C ALA A 99 -10.42 0.85 -8.51
N THR A 100 -10.96 1.68 -7.62
CA THR A 100 -11.03 3.14 -7.77
C THR A 100 -10.08 3.90 -6.84
N TRP A 101 -9.25 3.19 -6.07
CA TRP A 101 -8.33 3.83 -5.13
C TRP A 101 -7.19 4.53 -5.86
N SER A 102 -6.72 5.64 -5.27
CA SER A 102 -5.48 6.27 -5.67
C SER A 102 -4.29 5.38 -5.35
N LYS A 103 -3.13 5.67 -5.97
CA LYS A 103 -1.89 4.98 -5.65
C LYS A 103 -1.55 5.10 -4.16
N GLN A 104 -1.73 6.29 -3.57
CA GLN A 104 -1.44 6.51 -2.15
C GLN A 104 -2.34 5.64 -1.26
N GLN A 105 -3.64 5.57 -1.52
CA GLN A 105 -4.54 4.71 -0.76
C GLN A 105 -4.15 3.22 -0.85
N MET A 106 -3.69 2.78 -2.01
CA MET A 106 -3.19 1.41 -2.19
C MET A 106 -1.89 1.20 -1.40
N ASP A 107 -0.95 2.13 -1.48
CA ASP A 107 0.32 2.05 -0.74
C ASP A 107 0.08 2.04 0.78
N ASP A 108 -0.87 2.85 1.26
CA ASP A 108 -1.28 2.88 2.68
C ASP A 108 -1.85 1.52 3.12
N MET A 109 -2.68 0.91 2.28
CA MET A 109 -3.25 -0.41 2.56
C MET A 109 -2.17 -1.50 2.57
N VAL A 110 -1.26 -1.51 1.60
CA VAL A 110 -0.14 -2.47 1.56
C VAL A 110 0.74 -2.31 2.81
N ALA A 111 1.03 -1.07 3.23
CA ALA A 111 1.77 -0.81 4.47
C ALA A 111 1.06 -1.39 5.70
N HIS A 112 -0.27 -1.27 5.77
CA HIS A 112 -1.07 -1.89 6.84
C HIS A 112 -1.01 -3.43 6.78
N MET A 113 -1.12 -4.03 5.59
CA MET A 113 -0.98 -5.49 5.43
C MET A 113 0.37 -6.00 5.93
N ARG A 114 1.46 -5.28 5.63
CA ARG A 114 2.81 -5.60 6.13
C ARG A 114 2.93 -5.45 7.65
N ASP A 115 2.19 -4.50 8.22
CA ASP A 115 2.13 -4.36 9.68
C ASP A 115 1.37 -5.51 10.35
N LEU A 116 0.31 -6.03 9.72
CA LEU A 116 -0.43 -7.20 10.23
C LEU A 116 0.44 -8.45 10.29
N CYS A 117 1.20 -8.75 9.25
CA CYS A 117 2.05 -9.95 9.18
C CYS A 117 3.42 -9.75 9.84
N LYS A 118 3.80 -8.52 10.18
CA LYS A 118 5.17 -8.16 10.63
C LYS A 118 6.24 -8.60 9.63
N CYS A 119 5.94 -8.48 8.38
CA CYS A 119 6.78 -8.91 7.28
C CYS A 119 6.99 -7.78 6.17
#